data_d376a2ceba3277291cecc30a67a9f3b6
#
_entry.id   d376a2ceba3277291cecc30a67a9f3b6
#
_cell.length_a   1.000
_cell.length_b   1.000
_cell.length_c   1.000
_cell.angle_alpha   90.00
_cell.angle_beta   90.00
_cell.angle_gamma   90.00
#
_symmetry.space_group_name_H-M   'P 1'
#
loop_
_entity.id
_entity.type
_entity.pdbx_description
1 polymer ?
#
loop_
_entity_poly.entity_id
_entity_poly.type
_entity_poly.pdbx_seq_one_letter_code
_entity_poly.pdbx_strand_id
1 'polypeptide(L)'
;MSHHRLSFSSRTLKALKITGAALVGAQAAALIGIHIVDKLRKDRVPQVAGGFPTFPPLDTEVDGTDVRTYTEGTSLYEDMLEAITSAKDYIFFESYIWRSDTWGKRFKSALVAAAQRAVDVHIVYDGFAVMNQDP
;
A
#
# COMPACT_ATOMS: atom_id res chain seq x y z
N MET A 1 10.34 52.66 14.82
CA MET A 1 10.19 51.21 15.04
C MET A 1 11.58 50.60 15.15
N SER A 2 11.99 50.26 16.38
CA SER A 2 13.36 49.78 16.68
C SER A 2 13.44 48.27 16.48
N HIS A 3 14.19 47.84 15.46
CA HIS A 3 14.48 46.44 15.23
C HIS A 3 15.54 45.96 16.23
N HIS A 4 15.11 45.30 17.30
CA HIS A 4 16.00 44.60 18.21
C HIS A 4 16.59 43.35 17.47
N ARG A 5 17.81 43.49 16.93
CA ARG A 5 18.58 42.33 16.45
C ARG A 5 19.11 41.58 17.69
N LEU A 6 18.59 40.41 17.94
CA LEU A 6 19.14 39.48 18.91
C LEU A 6 20.54 39.04 18.45
N SER A 7 21.61 39.61 19.01
CA SER A 7 22.99 39.19 18.75
C SER A 7 23.33 38.02 19.70
N PHE A 8 23.33 36.82 19.18
CA PHE A 8 23.81 35.64 19.92
C PHE A 8 25.34 35.63 19.98
N SER A 9 25.91 35.38 21.17
CA SER A 9 27.35 35.19 21.36
C SER A 9 27.86 34.01 20.51
N SER A 10 29.07 34.09 19.98
CA SER A 10 29.70 33.02 19.20
C SER A 10 29.78 31.68 19.95
N ARG A 11 29.82 31.74 21.30
CA ARG A 11 29.78 30.54 22.17
C ARG A 11 28.41 29.89 22.21
N THR A 12 27.32 30.68 22.27
CA THR A 12 25.95 30.16 22.25
C THR A 12 25.59 29.55 20.89
N LEU A 13 26.04 30.14 19.79
CA LEU A 13 25.88 29.58 18.43
C LEU A 13 26.62 28.26 18.26
N LYS A 14 27.84 28.14 18.79
CA LYS A 14 28.60 26.87 18.77
C LYS A 14 27.92 25.79 19.61
N ALA A 15 27.47 26.12 20.83
CA ALA A 15 26.74 25.19 21.68
C ALA A 15 25.46 24.69 20.98
N LEU A 16 24.66 25.58 20.39
CA LEU A 16 23.42 25.24 19.68
C LEU A 16 23.68 24.31 18.48
N LYS A 17 24.73 24.54 17.71
CA LYS A 17 25.14 23.67 16.59
C LYS A 17 25.55 22.28 17.07
N ILE A 18 26.33 22.18 18.15
CA ILE A 18 26.76 20.91 18.73
C ILE A 18 25.56 20.11 19.26
N THR A 19 24.65 20.78 20.00
CA THR A 19 23.45 20.14 20.53
C THR A 19 22.52 19.68 19.40
N GLY A 20 22.35 20.49 18.36
CA GLY A 20 21.55 20.13 17.19
C GLY A 20 22.13 18.92 16.45
N ALA A 21 23.46 18.91 16.22
CA ALA A 21 24.14 17.79 15.58
C ALA A 21 24.06 16.49 16.42
N ALA A 22 24.17 16.61 17.75
CA ALA A 22 24.03 15.46 18.65
C ALA A 22 22.61 14.88 18.64
N LEU A 23 21.57 15.72 18.62
CA LEU A 23 20.19 15.28 18.51
C LEU A 23 19.90 14.57 17.19
N VAL A 24 20.35 15.13 16.07
CA VAL A 24 20.19 14.50 14.75
C VAL A 24 20.97 13.17 14.69
N GLY A 25 22.19 13.13 15.24
CA GLY A 25 22.96 11.90 15.33
C GLY A 25 22.28 10.81 16.17
N ALA A 26 21.68 11.18 17.31
CA ALA A 26 20.95 10.25 18.16
C ALA A 26 19.68 9.70 17.45
N GLN A 27 18.95 10.54 16.73
CA GLN A 27 17.78 10.12 15.96
C GLN A 27 18.18 9.17 14.81
N ALA A 28 19.25 9.49 14.09
CA ALA A 28 19.77 8.62 13.03
C ALA A 28 20.20 7.24 13.57
N ALA A 29 20.91 7.23 14.72
CA ALA A 29 21.33 5.99 15.37
C ALA A 29 20.12 5.16 15.85
N ALA A 30 19.09 5.79 16.38
CA ALA A 30 17.84 5.11 16.77
C ALA A 30 17.13 4.47 15.58
N LEU A 31 17.02 5.18 14.45
CA LEU A 31 16.40 4.64 13.21
C LEU A 31 17.20 3.47 12.64
N ILE A 32 18.54 3.58 12.62
CA ILE A 32 19.41 2.48 12.19
C ILE A 32 19.27 1.28 13.13
N GLY A 33 19.21 1.51 14.45
CA GLY A 33 19.02 0.46 15.44
C GLY A 33 17.70 -0.28 15.26
N ILE A 34 16.60 0.45 15.04
CA ILE A 34 15.27 -0.14 14.76
C ILE A 34 15.34 -0.99 13.46
N HIS A 35 15.98 -0.48 12.43
CA HIS A 35 16.09 -1.18 11.15
C HIS A 35 16.89 -2.48 11.26
N ILE A 36 17.99 -2.45 12.02
CA ILE A 36 18.81 -3.64 12.30
C ILE A 36 18.02 -4.67 13.10
N VAL A 37 17.32 -4.23 14.16
CA VAL A 37 16.50 -5.12 14.99
C VAL A 37 15.37 -5.75 14.17
N ASP A 38 14.70 -4.97 13.33
CA ASP A 38 13.62 -5.47 12.46
C ASP A 38 14.16 -6.51 11.46
N LYS A 39 15.30 -6.24 10.85
CA LYS A 39 15.97 -7.19 9.94
C LYS A 39 16.34 -8.49 10.66
N LEU A 40 17.01 -8.40 11.82
CA LEU A 40 17.38 -9.58 12.60
C LEU A 40 16.16 -10.36 13.09
N ARG A 41 15.05 -9.68 13.35
CA ARG A 41 13.79 -10.32 13.74
C ARG A 41 13.15 -11.06 12.57
N LYS A 42 13.14 -10.47 11.39
CA LYS A 42 12.65 -11.11 10.16
C LYS A 42 13.47 -12.33 9.77
N ASP A 43 14.81 -12.25 9.92
CA ASP A 43 15.71 -13.37 9.62
C ASP A 43 15.55 -14.55 10.61
N ARG A 44 14.96 -14.31 11.80
CA ARG A 44 14.66 -15.36 12.80
C ARG A 44 13.31 -16.03 12.59
N VAL A 45 12.43 -15.45 11.77
CA VAL A 45 11.14 -16.10 11.46
C VAL A 45 11.45 -17.26 10.52
N PRO A 46 11.15 -18.51 10.91
CA PRO A 46 11.34 -19.66 10.03
C PRO A 46 10.59 -19.40 8.72
N GLN A 47 11.29 -19.42 7.61
CA GLN A 47 10.66 -19.44 6.31
C GLN A 47 9.96 -20.79 6.19
N VAL A 48 8.63 -20.77 6.12
CA VAL A 48 7.86 -21.99 5.89
C VAL A 48 8.24 -22.50 4.50
N ALA A 49 8.91 -23.63 4.45
CA ALA A 49 9.29 -24.27 3.19
C ALA A 49 7.99 -24.56 2.40
N GLY A 50 7.86 -23.97 1.20
CA GLY A 50 6.67 -24.14 0.37
C GLY A 50 5.67 -22.97 0.41
N GLY A 51 5.94 -21.89 1.18
CA GLY A 51 5.06 -20.72 1.25
C GLY A 51 3.80 -20.97 2.11
N PHE A 52 2.81 -20.10 1.95
CA PHE A 52 1.50 -20.30 2.57
C PHE A 52 0.77 -21.47 1.90
N PRO A 53 0.09 -22.33 2.70
CA PRO A 53 -0.73 -23.38 2.13
C PRO A 53 -1.86 -22.74 1.28
N THR A 54 -1.94 -23.16 0.02
CA THR A 54 -2.99 -22.73 -0.89
C THR A 54 -3.96 -23.88 -1.13
N PHE A 55 -5.25 -23.58 -1.11
CA PHE A 55 -6.32 -24.53 -1.39
C PHE A 55 -7.18 -23.97 -2.54
N PRO A 56 -7.83 -24.82 -3.34
CA PRO A 56 -8.81 -24.38 -4.30
C PRO A 56 -9.89 -23.49 -3.65
N PRO A 57 -10.49 -22.55 -4.38
CA PRO A 57 -11.61 -21.79 -3.86
C PRO A 57 -12.71 -22.69 -3.31
N LEU A 58 -13.26 -22.31 -2.17
CA LEU A 58 -14.33 -23.05 -1.50
C LEU A 58 -15.64 -22.29 -1.65
N ASP A 59 -16.63 -22.94 -2.24
CA ASP A 59 -17.98 -22.42 -2.37
C ASP A 59 -18.83 -22.92 -1.19
N THR A 60 -19.59 -22.03 -0.57
CA THR A 60 -20.51 -22.32 0.51
C THR A 60 -21.72 -21.41 0.42
N GLU A 61 -22.86 -21.86 0.92
CA GLU A 61 -24.09 -21.05 1.04
C GLU A 61 -24.23 -20.56 2.48
N VAL A 62 -24.50 -19.27 2.65
CA VAL A 62 -24.76 -18.64 3.95
C VAL A 62 -26.03 -17.81 3.82
N ASP A 63 -27.08 -18.21 4.53
CA ASP A 63 -28.40 -17.52 4.53
C ASP A 63 -28.95 -17.27 3.10
N GLY A 64 -28.86 -18.25 2.23
CA GLY A 64 -29.33 -18.17 0.86
C GLY A 64 -28.42 -17.37 -0.09
N THR A 65 -27.21 -17.02 0.36
CA THR A 65 -26.20 -16.31 -0.44
C THR A 65 -25.02 -17.24 -0.74
N ASP A 66 -24.66 -17.34 -2.01
CA ASP A 66 -23.45 -18.06 -2.44
C ASP A 66 -22.20 -17.27 -2.06
N VAL A 67 -21.32 -17.88 -1.27
CA VAL A 67 -20.06 -17.29 -0.80
C VAL A 67 -18.89 -18.12 -1.30
N ARG A 68 -17.95 -17.49 -2.01
CA ARG A 68 -16.70 -18.13 -2.42
C ARG A 68 -15.53 -17.58 -1.61
N THR A 69 -14.80 -18.49 -0.95
CA THR A 69 -13.64 -18.16 -0.12
C THR A 69 -12.34 -18.53 -0.83
N TYR A 70 -11.37 -17.64 -0.78
CA TYR A 70 -10.06 -17.82 -1.40
C TYR A 70 -8.96 -17.85 -0.34
N THR A 71 -7.95 -18.69 -0.53
CA THR A 71 -6.77 -18.77 0.34
C THR A 71 -5.59 -17.99 -0.24
N GLU A 72 -5.67 -17.53 -1.48
CA GLU A 72 -4.63 -16.77 -2.15
C GLU A 72 -5.22 -15.71 -3.11
N GLY A 73 -4.46 -14.62 -3.31
CA GLY A 73 -4.96 -13.48 -4.08
C GLY A 73 -5.06 -13.72 -5.59
N THR A 74 -4.28 -14.63 -6.15
CA THR A 74 -4.25 -14.86 -7.60
C THR A 74 -5.58 -15.37 -8.10
N SER A 75 -6.14 -16.40 -7.47
CA SER A 75 -7.46 -16.97 -7.83
C SER A 75 -8.58 -15.94 -7.64
N LEU A 76 -8.53 -15.15 -6.54
CA LEU A 76 -9.49 -14.07 -6.32
C LEU A 76 -9.44 -13.04 -7.45
N TYR A 77 -8.24 -12.59 -7.84
CA TYR A 77 -8.08 -11.57 -8.86
C TYR A 77 -8.51 -12.05 -10.25
N GLU A 78 -8.29 -13.32 -10.58
CA GLU A 78 -8.79 -13.90 -11.83
C GLU A 78 -10.32 -13.91 -11.86
N ASP A 79 -10.98 -14.35 -10.80
CA ASP A 79 -12.45 -14.35 -10.72
C ASP A 79 -13.03 -12.92 -10.74
N MET A 80 -12.36 -11.95 -10.08
CA MET A 80 -12.75 -10.54 -10.17
C MET A 80 -12.63 -10.01 -11.60
N LEU A 81 -11.57 -10.33 -12.32
CA LEU A 81 -11.38 -9.93 -13.73
C LEU A 81 -12.43 -10.58 -14.63
N GLU A 82 -12.80 -11.83 -14.38
CA GLU A 82 -13.89 -12.50 -15.09
C GLU A 82 -15.23 -11.79 -14.85
N ALA A 83 -15.54 -11.44 -13.60
CA ALA A 83 -16.75 -10.70 -13.25
C ALA A 83 -16.80 -9.33 -13.96
N ILE A 84 -15.70 -8.58 -13.99
CA ILE A 84 -15.60 -7.30 -14.73
C ILE A 84 -15.80 -7.52 -16.24
N THR A 85 -15.21 -8.55 -16.79
CA THR A 85 -15.29 -8.86 -18.22
C THR A 85 -16.71 -9.28 -18.62
N SER A 86 -17.43 -9.99 -17.77
CA SER A 86 -18.80 -10.46 -18.02
C SER A 86 -19.89 -9.45 -17.67
N ALA A 87 -19.56 -8.37 -16.95
CA ALA A 87 -20.50 -7.33 -16.55
C ALA A 87 -21.18 -6.68 -17.77
N LYS A 88 -22.51 -6.44 -17.65
CA LYS A 88 -23.34 -5.89 -18.73
C LYS A 88 -23.96 -4.54 -18.39
N ASP A 89 -24.28 -4.30 -17.12
CA ASP A 89 -25.04 -3.12 -16.71
C ASP A 89 -24.17 -2.11 -15.99
N TYR A 90 -23.60 -2.47 -14.83
CA TYR A 90 -22.77 -1.56 -14.04
C TYR A 90 -21.65 -2.29 -13.30
N ILE A 91 -20.61 -1.54 -12.91
CA ILE A 91 -19.50 -1.98 -12.05
C ILE A 91 -19.27 -0.90 -11.01
N PHE A 92 -19.31 -1.28 -9.72
CA PHE A 92 -18.76 -0.49 -8.63
C PHE A 92 -17.47 -1.13 -8.19
N PHE A 93 -16.35 -0.42 -8.38
CA PHE A 93 -15.01 -0.91 -8.02
C PHE A 93 -14.39 0.00 -6.99
N GLU A 94 -14.09 -0.53 -5.81
CA GLU A 94 -13.43 0.19 -4.73
C GLU A 94 -12.08 -0.46 -4.41
N SER A 95 -11.03 0.36 -4.26
CA SER A 95 -9.69 -0.10 -3.88
C SER A 95 -8.98 0.94 -3.02
N TYR A 96 -8.47 0.52 -1.86
CA TYR A 96 -7.63 1.39 -1.03
C TYR A 96 -6.28 1.67 -1.70
N ILE A 97 -5.63 0.62 -2.25
CA ILE A 97 -4.34 0.75 -2.92
C ILE A 97 -4.48 0.29 -4.37
N TRP A 98 -4.16 1.19 -5.30
CA TRP A 98 -4.05 0.86 -6.71
C TRP A 98 -2.58 0.96 -7.14
N ARG A 99 -1.95 -0.13 -7.51
CA ARG A 99 -0.56 -0.18 -7.96
C ARG A 99 -0.45 -0.31 -9.46
N SER A 100 0.60 0.31 -10.05
CA SER A 100 0.95 0.16 -11.47
C SER A 100 1.72 -1.15 -11.76
N ASP A 101 1.46 -2.20 -10.98
CA ASP A 101 2.00 -3.55 -11.19
C ASP A 101 1.18 -4.32 -12.24
N THR A 102 1.53 -5.58 -12.45
CA THR A 102 0.85 -6.45 -13.43
C THR A 102 -0.65 -6.56 -13.16
N TRP A 103 -1.07 -6.70 -11.90
CA TRP A 103 -2.49 -6.82 -11.55
C TRP A 103 -3.25 -5.51 -11.73
N GLY A 104 -2.71 -4.39 -11.25
CA GLY A 104 -3.32 -3.08 -11.43
C GLY A 104 -3.51 -2.71 -12.89
N LYS A 105 -2.55 -3.06 -13.78
CA LYS A 105 -2.68 -2.86 -15.22
C LYS A 105 -3.76 -3.75 -15.84
N ARG A 106 -3.88 -5.00 -15.41
CA ARG A 106 -4.96 -5.91 -15.86
C ARG A 106 -6.33 -5.38 -15.46
N PHE A 107 -6.52 -4.96 -14.21
CA PHE A 107 -7.77 -4.35 -13.74
C PHE A 107 -8.10 -3.07 -14.52
N LYS A 108 -7.14 -2.17 -14.70
CA LYS A 108 -7.31 -0.94 -15.52
C LYS A 108 -7.81 -1.29 -16.91
N SER A 109 -7.17 -2.24 -17.58
CA SER A 109 -7.54 -2.63 -18.94
C SER A 109 -8.94 -3.25 -18.99
N ALA A 110 -9.30 -4.09 -18.03
CA ALA A 110 -10.61 -4.72 -17.96
C ALA A 110 -11.74 -3.70 -17.72
N LEU A 111 -11.53 -2.75 -16.81
CA LEU A 111 -12.50 -1.68 -16.51
C LEU A 111 -12.67 -0.72 -17.70
N VAL A 112 -11.59 -0.34 -18.37
CA VAL A 112 -11.67 0.45 -19.61
C VAL A 112 -12.43 -0.29 -20.70
N ALA A 113 -12.14 -1.58 -20.89
CA ALA A 113 -12.87 -2.40 -21.85
C ALA A 113 -14.36 -2.57 -21.50
N ALA A 114 -14.71 -2.64 -20.22
CA ALA A 114 -16.10 -2.65 -19.77
C ALA A 114 -16.81 -1.33 -20.13
N ALA A 115 -16.19 -0.18 -19.84
CA ALA A 115 -16.73 1.14 -20.20
C ALA A 115 -16.90 1.28 -21.74
N GLN A 116 -15.97 0.75 -22.54
CA GLN A 116 -16.09 0.72 -24.00
C GLN A 116 -17.27 -0.14 -24.49
N ARG A 117 -17.74 -1.10 -23.70
CA ARG A 117 -18.96 -1.89 -23.96
C ARG A 117 -20.24 -1.18 -23.46
N ALA A 118 -20.15 0.07 -23.04
CA ALA A 118 -21.23 0.86 -22.45
C ALA A 118 -21.73 0.34 -21.08
N VAL A 119 -20.88 -0.37 -20.34
CA VAL A 119 -21.12 -0.70 -18.93
C VAL A 119 -20.87 0.57 -18.10
N ASP A 120 -21.76 0.86 -17.14
CA ASP A 120 -21.60 2.00 -16.25
C ASP A 120 -20.56 1.70 -15.17
N VAL A 121 -19.37 2.32 -15.26
CA VAL A 121 -18.21 1.98 -14.41
C VAL A 121 -17.93 3.11 -13.42
N HIS A 122 -18.09 2.79 -12.14
CA HIS A 122 -17.76 3.67 -11.03
C HIS A 122 -16.54 3.15 -10.27
N ILE A 123 -15.52 4.00 -10.13
CA ILE A 123 -14.28 3.62 -9.45
C ILE A 123 -14.02 4.59 -8.30
N VAL A 124 -13.80 4.04 -7.11
CA VAL A 124 -13.39 4.78 -5.91
C VAL A 124 -12.05 4.25 -5.43
N TYR A 125 -11.08 5.12 -5.23
CA TYR A 125 -9.78 4.76 -4.66
C TYR A 125 -9.23 5.88 -3.78
N ASP A 126 -8.33 5.52 -2.85
CA ASP A 126 -7.70 6.49 -1.96
C ASP A 126 -6.58 7.26 -2.70
N GLY A 127 -6.77 8.59 -2.85
CA GLY A 127 -5.82 9.45 -3.55
C GLY A 127 -4.47 9.57 -2.85
N PHE A 128 -4.41 9.41 -1.52
CA PHE A 128 -3.16 9.45 -0.76
C PHE A 128 -2.34 8.17 -0.97
N ALA A 129 -3.00 7.02 -1.00
CA ALA A 129 -2.36 5.72 -1.18
C ALA A 129 -1.71 5.55 -2.57
N VAL A 130 -2.12 6.35 -3.57
CA VAL A 130 -1.59 6.27 -4.95
C VAL A 130 -0.65 7.42 -5.34
N MET A 131 -0.40 8.41 -4.45
CA MET A 131 0.41 9.60 -4.77
C MET A 131 1.86 9.30 -5.19
N ASN A 132 2.42 8.14 -4.84
CA ASN A 132 3.77 7.71 -5.19
C ASN A 132 3.78 6.60 -6.26
N GLN A 133 2.70 6.42 -6.99
CA GLN A 133 2.60 5.43 -8.06
C GLN A 133 2.79 6.14 -9.40
N ASP A 134 3.62 5.59 -10.28
CA ASP A 134 3.67 6.03 -11.67
C ASP A 134 2.31 5.76 -12.35
N PRO A 135 1.78 6.72 -13.12
CA PRO A 135 0.47 6.63 -13.76
C PRO A 135 0.36 5.50 -14.80
#